data_9e2e7e9bb7c99ab31cd2b75b6087136a
#
_entry.id   9e2e7e9bb7c99ab31cd2b75b6087136a
#
_cell.length_a   1.000
_cell.length_b   1.000
_cell.length_c   1.000
_cell.angle_alpha   90.00
_cell.angle_beta   90.00
_cell.angle_gamma   90.00
#
_symmetry.space_group_name_H-M   'P 1'
#
loop_
_entity.id
_entity.type
_entity.pdbx_description
1 polymer ?
#
loop_
_entity_poly.entity_id
_entity_poly.type
_entity_poly.pdbx_seq_one_letter_code
_entity_poly.pdbx_strand_id
1 'polypeptide(L)'
;MAVLQAIRNLLIPFAEPEAAIVVPAPPTTYVVRPLAEKNLEELLRLNTRCFRKGENYTKHTFAYLLNEPNALSYQIVTAEDQMAGFVCILVGEDGAAHITTIGVAPEHRRRGLAKQLISHLEHSLKAKKVGAVVLEVRVGNIAAQGLYQRCGFSVTQRISRYYNNGEDGFLMMKSLI
;
A
#
# COMPACT_ATOMS: atom_id res chain seq x y z
N MET A 1 -3.92 6.18 -16.70
CA MET A 1 -4.30 4.88 -17.31
C MET A 1 -3.07 4.03 -17.65
N ALA A 2 -2.01 4.54 -18.27
CA ALA A 2 -0.81 3.73 -18.61
C ALA A 2 -0.05 3.17 -17.38
N VAL A 3 0.08 3.92 -16.29
CA VAL A 3 0.73 3.49 -15.04
C VAL A 3 -0.02 2.33 -14.39
N LEU A 4 -1.35 2.36 -14.39
CA LEU A 4 -2.21 1.29 -13.87
C LEU A 4 -2.03 -0.04 -14.61
N GLN A 5 -1.86 0.02 -15.96
CA GLN A 5 -1.64 -1.17 -16.78
C GLN A 5 -0.25 -1.77 -16.54
N ALA A 6 0.77 -0.93 -16.34
CA ALA A 6 2.13 -1.39 -16.08
C ALA A 6 2.25 -2.12 -14.73
N ILE A 7 1.59 -1.62 -13.69
CA ILE A 7 1.61 -2.22 -12.35
C ILE A 7 0.87 -3.57 -12.33
N ARG A 8 -0.25 -3.69 -13.06
CA ARG A 8 -1.04 -4.93 -13.17
C ARG A 8 -0.22 -6.12 -13.69
N ASN A 9 0.72 -5.89 -14.59
CA ASN A 9 1.53 -6.95 -15.22
C ASN A 9 2.70 -7.44 -14.33
N LEU A 10 2.91 -6.85 -13.15
CA LEU A 10 4.04 -7.14 -12.26
C LEU A 10 3.69 -8.08 -11.10
N LEU A 11 2.43 -8.53 -11.00
CA LEU A 11 1.97 -9.41 -9.91
C LEU A 11 2.22 -10.89 -10.25
N ILE A 12 2.88 -11.65 -9.36
CA ILE A 12 3.14 -13.09 -9.50
C ILE A 12 2.08 -13.90 -8.75
N PRO A 13 1.47 -14.97 -9.33
CA PRO A 13 0.56 -15.86 -8.61
C PRO A 13 1.33 -16.78 -7.65
N PHE A 14 0.83 -16.93 -6.42
CA PHE A 14 1.41 -17.79 -5.39
C PHE A 14 0.37 -18.78 -4.83
N ALA A 15 0.83 -19.99 -4.40
CA ALA A 15 -0.01 -20.99 -3.75
C ALA A 15 -0.42 -20.54 -2.33
N GLU A 16 -1.62 -20.89 -1.88
CA GLU A 16 -2.15 -20.52 -0.56
C GLU A 16 -1.40 -21.29 0.56
N PRO A 17 -0.72 -20.61 1.50
CA PRO A 17 -0.30 -21.24 2.74
C PRO A 17 -1.45 -21.24 3.77
N GLU A 18 -1.51 -22.27 4.61
CA GLU A 18 -2.43 -22.38 5.76
C GLU A 18 -2.42 -21.10 6.61
N ALA A 19 -3.59 -20.74 7.16
CA ALA A 19 -3.76 -19.56 8.00
C ALA A 19 -2.94 -19.72 9.31
N ALA A 20 -1.72 -19.21 9.32
CA ALA A 20 -0.92 -19.16 10.53
C ALA A 20 -1.60 -18.32 11.60
N ILE A 21 -1.66 -18.81 12.83
CA ILE A 21 -2.12 -18.04 14.00
C ILE A 21 -1.19 -16.85 14.17
N VAL A 22 -1.75 -15.64 14.05
CA VAL A 22 -1.00 -14.41 14.24
C VAL A 22 -1.10 -14.00 15.71
N VAL A 23 0.01 -14.09 16.43
CA VAL A 23 0.10 -13.56 17.80
C VAL A 23 0.33 -12.06 17.72
N PRO A 24 -0.50 -11.21 18.35
CA PRO A 24 -0.28 -9.78 18.36
C PRO A 24 1.07 -9.43 18.99
N ALA A 25 1.82 -8.53 18.36
CA ALA A 25 3.05 -8.00 18.93
C ALA A 25 2.79 -7.26 20.25
N PRO A 26 3.75 -7.22 21.18
CA PRO A 26 3.62 -6.42 22.42
C PRO A 26 3.39 -4.94 22.09
N PRO A 27 2.87 -4.14 23.05
CA PRO A 27 2.76 -2.70 22.90
C PRO A 27 4.12 -2.07 22.60
N THR A 28 4.16 -1.15 21.62
CA THR A 28 5.36 -0.39 21.25
C THR A 28 4.94 0.97 20.68
N THR A 29 5.88 1.88 20.56
CA THR A 29 5.69 3.15 19.84
C THR A 29 6.04 2.98 18.36
N TYR A 30 5.51 3.88 17.53
CA TYR A 30 5.70 3.82 16.08
C TYR A 30 6.11 5.17 15.52
N VAL A 31 7.03 5.15 14.55
CA VAL A 31 7.51 6.34 13.86
C VAL A 31 7.44 6.11 12.35
N VAL A 32 6.90 7.08 11.62
CA VAL A 32 6.93 7.06 10.13
C VAL A 32 8.25 7.65 9.65
N ARG A 33 8.90 6.96 8.71
CA ARG A 33 10.17 7.37 8.09
C ARG A 33 10.12 7.17 6.57
N PRO A 34 10.95 7.88 5.80
CA PRO A 34 11.14 7.53 4.38
C PRO A 34 11.57 6.08 4.23
N LEU A 35 11.04 5.43 3.20
CA LEU A 35 11.44 4.10 2.78
C LEU A 35 12.40 4.23 1.59
N ALA A 36 13.57 3.62 1.68
CA ALA A 36 14.62 3.73 0.69
C ALA A 36 15.17 2.35 0.31
N GLU A 37 16.03 2.29 -0.71
CA GLU A 37 16.57 1.04 -1.26
C GLU A 37 17.30 0.18 -0.21
N LYS A 38 17.95 0.79 0.78
CA LYS A 38 18.56 0.06 1.91
C LYS A 38 17.59 -0.79 2.71
N ASN A 39 16.28 -0.49 2.63
CA ASN A 39 15.21 -1.22 3.32
C ASN A 39 14.59 -2.32 2.46
N LEU A 40 15.05 -2.51 1.20
CA LEU A 40 14.42 -3.36 0.20
C LEU A 40 14.23 -4.81 0.67
N GLU A 41 15.22 -5.41 1.31
CA GLU A 41 15.13 -6.81 1.75
C GLU A 41 14.10 -6.98 2.89
N GLU A 42 14.00 -6.03 3.81
CA GLU A 42 12.99 -6.05 4.86
C GLU A 42 11.59 -5.80 4.28
N LEU A 43 11.47 -4.87 3.35
CA LEU A 43 10.24 -4.59 2.61
C LEU A 43 9.70 -5.84 1.88
N LEU A 44 10.56 -6.58 1.19
CA LEU A 44 10.19 -7.82 0.49
C LEU A 44 9.68 -8.88 1.46
N ARG A 45 10.36 -9.09 2.59
CA ARG A 45 9.89 -10.02 3.63
C ARG A 45 8.53 -9.60 4.18
N LEU A 46 8.34 -8.31 4.45
CA LEU A 46 7.06 -7.82 4.96
C LEU A 46 5.95 -7.91 3.92
N ASN A 47 6.23 -7.56 2.66
CA ASN A 47 5.27 -7.67 1.56
C ASN A 47 4.72 -9.10 1.42
N THR A 48 5.58 -10.11 1.42
CA THR A 48 5.17 -11.53 1.38
C THR A 48 4.27 -11.92 2.56
N ARG A 49 4.51 -11.38 3.74
CA ARG A 49 3.69 -11.61 4.94
C ARG A 49 2.34 -10.88 4.90
N CYS A 50 2.30 -9.71 4.24
CA CYS A 50 1.07 -8.92 4.10
C CYS A 50 0.12 -9.49 3.05
N PHE A 51 0.64 -10.02 1.94
CA PHE A 51 -0.12 -10.39 0.74
C PHE A 51 0.05 -11.88 0.40
N ARG A 52 -0.57 -12.74 1.22
CA ARG A 52 -0.46 -14.22 1.10
C ARG A 52 -1.14 -14.80 -0.13
N LYS A 53 -2.04 -14.07 -0.79
CA LYS A 53 -2.85 -14.54 -1.93
C LYS A 53 -2.27 -14.14 -3.31
N GLY A 54 -0.96 -13.96 -3.42
CA GLY A 54 -0.30 -13.83 -4.72
C GLY A 54 -0.27 -12.42 -5.32
N GLU A 55 -0.39 -11.37 -4.50
CA GLU A 55 -0.26 -9.98 -4.93
C GLU A 55 1.07 -9.37 -4.47
N ASN A 56 2.10 -10.20 -4.43
CA ASN A 56 3.41 -9.79 -3.99
C ASN A 56 4.16 -9.08 -5.12
N TYR A 57 4.64 -7.89 -4.82
CA TYR A 57 5.57 -7.22 -5.72
C TYR A 57 6.95 -7.88 -5.69
N THR A 58 7.57 -7.93 -6.87
CA THR A 58 8.92 -8.46 -7.03
C THR A 58 9.97 -7.49 -6.49
N LYS A 59 11.20 -7.99 -6.33
CA LYS A 59 12.37 -7.15 -6.04
C LYS A 59 12.54 -6.02 -7.06
N HIS A 60 12.35 -6.32 -8.36
CA HIS A 60 12.43 -5.34 -9.43
C HIS A 60 11.36 -4.25 -9.31
N THR A 61 10.12 -4.64 -9.00
CA THR A 61 9.03 -3.68 -8.82
C THR A 61 9.32 -2.71 -7.67
N PHE A 62 9.76 -3.22 -6.53
CA PHE A 62 10.10 -2.36 -5.40
C PHE A 62 11.33 -1.51 -5.67
N ALA A 63 12.39 -2.05 -6.30
CA ALA A 63 13.54 -1.27 -6.69
C ALA A 63 13.14 -0.10 -7.61
N TYR A 64 12.27 -0.36 -8.59
CA TYR A 64 11.70 0.69 -9.42
C TYR A 64 10.95 1.74 -8.58
N LEU A 65 9.99 1.33 -7.74
CA LEU A 65 9.19 2.25 -6.91
C LEU A 65 10.05 3.07 -5.92
N LEU A 66 11.18 2.54 -5.47
CA LEU A 66 12.05 3.24 -4.53
C LEU A 66 13.02 4.23 -5.20
N ASN A 67 13.28 4.06 -6.50
CA ASN A 67 14.21 4.89 -7.28
C ASN A 67 13.52 5.84 -8.27
N GLU A 68 12.20 5.68 -8.50
CA GLU A 68 11.44 6.53 -9.41
C GLU A 68 11.33 7.95 -8.85
N PRO A 69 11.72 9.02 -9.60
CA PRO A 69 11.69 10.41 -9.12
C PRO A 69 10.30 10.89 -8.69
N ASN A 70 9.25 10.35 -9.32
CA ASN A 70 7.85 10.68 -9.02
C ASN A 70 7.23 9.75 -7.97
N ALA A 71 8.02 8.88 -7.34
CA ALA A 71 7.55 8.04 -6.25
C ALA A 71 7.76 8.69 -4.89
N LEU A 72 6.86 8.37 -3.96
CA LEU A 72 7.03 8.60 -2.54
C LEU A 72 6.78 7.29 -1.80
N SER A 73 7.71 6.91 -0.96
CA SER A 73 7.60 5.67 -0.20
C SER A 73 7.93 5.92 1.27
N TYR A 74 7.11 5.38 2.15
CA TYR A 74 7.25 5.50 3.60
C TYR A 74 7.14 4.14 4.27
N GLN A 75 7.84 4.00 5.38
CA GLN A 75 7.73 2.89 6.31
C GLN A 75 7.27 3.40 7.68
N ILE A 76 6.62 2.55 8.45
CA ILE A 76 6.37 2.78 9.86
C ILE A 76 7.12 1.71 10.65
N VAL A 77 7.95 2.16 11.59
CA VAL A 77 8.84 1.28 12.36
C VAL A 77 8.49 1.30 13.84
N THR A 78 8.78 0.21 14.54
CA THR A 78 8.66 0.10 16.00
C THR A 78 9.79 0.85 16.71
N ALA A 79 9.74 0.91 18.06
CA ALA A 79 10.82 1.45 18.88
C ALA A 79 12.14 0.68 18.71
N GLU A 80 12.06 -0.61 18.36
CA GLU A 80 13.19 -1.50 18.10
C GLU A 80 13.67 -1.45 16.64
N ASP A 81 13.24 -0.43 15.88
CA ASP A 81 13.59 -0.18 14.48
C ASP A 81 13.16 -1.28 13.49
N GLN A 82 12.11 -2.05 13.83
CA GLN A 82 11.55 -3.09 12.97
C GLN A 82 10.42 -2.51 12.10
N MET A 83 10.40 -2.84 10.80
CA MET A 83 9.36 -2.39 9.88
C MET A 83 8.02 -3.06 10.21
N ALA A 84 7.06 -2.27 10.72
CA ALA A 84 5.70 -2.70 11.04
C ALA A 84 4.71 -2.43 9.90
N GLY A 85 5.06 -1.61 8.92
CA GLY A 85 4.23 -1.33 7.75
C GLY A 85 4.93 -0.43 6.73
N PHE A 86 4.35 -0.34 5.56
CA PHE A 86 4.87 0.47 4.45
C PHE A 86 3.75 0.97 3.54
N VAL A 87 4.04 2.02 2.77
CA VAL A 87 3.23 2.52 1.66
C VAL A 87 4.15 3.00 0.54
N CYS A 88 3.81 2.65 -0.70
CA CYS A 88 4.47 3.16 -1.90
C CYS A 88 3.43 3.81 -2.82
N ILE A 89 3.77 4.96 -3.38
CA ILE A 89 2.92 5.68 -4.32
C ILE A 89 3.72 6.16 -5.52
N LEU A 90 3.00 6.40 -6.60
CA LEU A 90 3.49 7.13 -7.78
C LEU A 90 2.64 8.37 -7.99
N VAL A 91 3.28 9.51 -8.25
CA VAL A 91 2.60 10.75 -8.64
C VAL A 91 2.55 10.78 -10.16
N GLY A 92 1.36 10.82 -10.73
CA GLY A 92 1.14 10.93 -12.16
C GLY A 92 1.33 12.35 -12.69
N GLU A 93 1.55 12.46 -13.99
CA GLU A 93 1.63 13.75 -14.70
C GLU A 93 0.31 14.52 -14.68
N ASP A 94 -0.81 13.84 -14.45
CA ASP A 94 -2.16 14.39 -14.30
C ASP A 94 -2.39 15.06 -12.93
N GLY A 95 -1.38 15.10 -12.07
CA GLY A 95 -1.47 15.69 -10.73
C GLY A 95 -2.20 14.84 -9.71
N ALA A 96 -2.47 13.58 -10.02
CA ALA A 96 -3.00 12.60 -9.07
C ALA A 96 -1.88 11.67 -8.56
N ALA A 97 -1.96 11.27 -7.30
CA ALA A 97 -1.10 10.25 -6.72
C ALA A 97 -1.82 8.91 -6.67
N HIS A 98 -1.14 7.84 -7.06
CA HIS A 98 -1.65 6.48 -7.00
C HIS A 98 -0.97 5.69 -5.88
N ILE A 99 -1.73 5.23 -4.88
CA ILE A 99 -1.23 4.28 -3.88
C ILE A 99 -1.08 2.92 -4.57
N THR A 100 0.16 2.54 -4.88
CA THR A 100 0.45 1.29 -5.58
C THR A 100 0.37 0.10 -4.64
N THR A 101 0.83 0.27 -3.40
CA THR A 101 0.75 -0.76 -2.37
C THR A 101 0.83 -0.15 -0.98
N ILE A 102 0.12 -0.75 -0.03
CA ILE A 102 0.19 -0.44 1.40
C ILE A 102 0.03 -1.72 2.20
N GLY A 103 0.93 -1.96 3.14
CA GLY A 103 0.93 -3.16 3.97
C GLY A 103 1.22 -2.86 5.43
N VAL A 104 0.61 -3.65 6.33
CA VAL A 104 0.91 -3.64 7.77
C VAL A 104 1.14 -5.07 8.21
N ALA A 105 2.25 -5.28 8.91
CA ALA A 105 2.62 -6.57 9.48
C ALA A 105 1.46 -7.19 10.26
N PRO A 106 1.12 -8.47 10.03
CA PRO A 106 -0.06 -9.09 10.63
C PRO A 106 -0.16 -8.87 12.13
N GLU A 107 0.94 -9.00 12.87
CA GLU A 107 1.02 -8.85 14.33
C GLU A 107 0.88 -7.41 14.83
N HIS A 108 1.02 -6.42 13.93
CA HIS A 108 0.87 -5.00 14.23
C HIS A 108 -0.45 -4.41 13.70
N ARG A 109 -1.34 -5.22 13.12
CA ARG A 109 -2.65 -4.77 12.61
C ARG A 109 -3.56 -4.28 13.73
N ARG A 110 -4.63 -3.54 13.35
CA ARG A 110 -5.65 -2.96 14.26
C ARG A 110 -5.12 -1.89 15.24
N ARG A 111 -3.92 -1.38 15.01
CA ARG A 111 -3.27 -0.30 15.80
C ARG A 111 -3.29 1.06 15.09
N GLY A 112 -4.04 1.20 13.99
CA GLY A 112 -4.15 2.45 13.25
C GLY A 112 -2.97 2.78 12.34
N LEU A 113 -1.99 1.86 12.14
CA LEU A 113 -0.75 2.14 11.41
C LEU A 113 -0.99 2.50 9.94
N ALA A 114 -1.90 1.80 9.26
CA ALA A 114 -2.25 2.13 7.88
C ALA A 114 -2.85 3.55 7.78
N LYS A 115 -3.69 3.97 8.74
CA LYS A 115 -4.21 5.33 8.80
C LYS A 115 -3.09 6.36 9.03
N GLN A 116 -2.11 6.06 9.89
CA GLN A 116 -0.95 6.94 10.10
C GLN A 116 -0.11 7.09 8.83
N LEU A 117 0.16 6.00 8.10
CA LEU A 117 0.86 6.03 6.81
C LEU A 117 0.11 6.88 5.79
N ILE A 118 -1.21 6.70 5.64
CA ILE A 118 -2.05 7.47 4.72
C ILE A 118 -2.05 8.96 5.11
N SER A 119 -2.21 9.28 6.39
CA SER A 119 -2.21 10.66 6.88
C SER A 119 -0.86 11.37 6.63
N HIS A 120 0.25 10.67 6.87
CA HIS A 120 1.59 11.19 6.59
C HIS A 120 1.81 11.44 5.09
N LEU A 121 1.37 10.48 4.27
CA LEU A 121 1.39 10.58 2.83
C LEU A 121 0.59 11.79 2.32
N GLU A 122 -0.64 11.98 2.79
CA GLU A 122 -1.49 13.11 2.41
C GLU A 122 -0.84 14.46 2.73
N HIS A 123 -0.20 14.55 3.90
CA HIS A 123 0.54 15.76 4.26
C HIS A 123 1.67 16.07 3.26
N SER A 124 2.44 15.05 2.90
CA SER A 124 3.53 15.17 1.93
C SER A 124 3.02 15.54 0.52
N LEU A 125 1.89 14.96 0.11
CA LEU A 125 1.27 15.24 -1.19
C LEU A 125 0.69 16.64 -1.27
N LYS A 126 0.05 17.14 -0.22
CA LYS A 126 -0.45 18.52 -0.14
C LYS A 126 0.69 19.53 -0.26
N ALA A 127 1.83 19.28 0.39
CA ALA A 127 3.02 20.12 0.25
C ALA A 127 3.54 20.17 -1.21
N LYS A 128 3.32 19.11 -1.98
CA LYS A 128 3.65 19.01 -3.41
C LYS A 128 2.51 19.50 -4.33
N LYS A 129 1.42 20.01 -3.79
CA LYS A 129 0.22 20.51 -4.53
C LYS A 129 -0.45 19.41 -5.37
N VAL A 130 -0.36 18.17 -4.97
CA VAL A 130 -1.09 17.05 -5.59
C VAL A 130 -2.57 17.17 -5.25
N GLY A 131 -3.44 17.12 -6.27
CA GLY A 131 -4.87 17.39 -6.12
C GLY A 131 -5.71 16.22 -5.64
N ALA A 132 -5.28 15.01 -5.90
CA ALA A 132 -6.06 13.81 -5.57
C ALA A 132 -5.17 12.59 -5.28
N VAL A 133 -5.73 11.62 -4.54
CA VAL A 133 -5.13 10.31 -4.34
C VAL A 133 -6.12 9.25 -4.82
N VAL A 134 -5.62 8.26 -5.57
CA VAL A 134 -6.39 7.13 -6.06
C VAL A 134 -5.76 5.81 -5.62
N LEU A 135 -6.57 4.78 -5.52
CA LEU A 135 -6.13 3.40 -5.25
C LEU A 135 -7.17 2.41 -5.78
N GLU A 136 -6.75 1.16 -5.98
CA GLU A 136 -7.67 0.05 -6.20
C GLU A 136 -7.70 -0.86 -4.98
N VAL A 137 -8.90 -1.41 -4.72
CA VAL A 137 -9.12 -2.38 -3.65
C VAL A 137 -10.05 -3.48 -4.12
N ARG A 138 -9.76 -4.72 -3.73
CA ARG A 138 -10.64 -5.87 -4.03
C ARG A 138 -12.04 -5.64 -3.49
N VAL A 139 -13.04 -6.03 -4.28
CA VAL A 139 -14.45 -6.01 -3.83
C VAL A 139 -14.64 -6.87 -2.58
N GLY A 140 -13.92 -8.00 -2.47
CA GLY A 140 -13.95 -8.86 -1.28
C GLY A 140 -13.18 -8.34 -0.06
N ASN A 141 -12.32 -7.31 -0.21
CA ASN A 141 -11.52 -6.79 0.90
C ASN A 141 -12.25 -5.70 1.70
N ILE A 142 -13.32 -6.10 2.41
CA ILE A 142 -14.19 -5.21 3.21
C ILE A 142 -13.38 -4.43 4.26
N ALA A 143 -12.37 -5.07 4.85
CA ALA A 143 -11.54 -4.42 5.88
C ALA A 143 -10.75 -3.23 5.32
N ALA A 144 -10.15 -3.37 4.14
CA ALA A 144 -9.42 -2.29 3.48
C ALA A 144 -10.38 -1.20 2.96
N GLN A 145 -11.52 -1.57 2.38
CA GLN A 145 -12.55 -0.60 1.98
C GLN A 145 -12.98 0.28 3.16
N GLY A 146 -13.30 -0.33 4.30
CA GLY A 146 -13.66 0.40 5.51
C GLY A 146 -12.53 1.28 6.05
N LEU A 147 -11.26 0.88 5.91
CA LEU A 147 -10.10 1.71 6.22
C LEU A 147 -10.09 2.96 5.32
N TYR A 148 -10.14 2.77 4.01
CA TYR A 148 -10.06 3.87 3.04
C TYR A 148 -11.24 4.83 3.18
N GLN A 149 -12.46 4.33 3.37
CA GLN A 149 -13.64 5.17 3.65
C GLN A 149 -13.44 6.05 4.90
N ARG A 150 -12.91 5.48 6.00
CA ARG A 150 -12.58 6.25 7.22
C ARG A 150 -11.43 7.25 7.01
N CYS A 151 -10.61 7.06 5.99
CA CYS A 151 -9.59 8.02 5.56
C CYS A 151 -10.14 9.06 4.56
N GLY A 152 -11.42 9.02 4.22
CA GLY A 152 -12.08 9.98 3.32
C GLY A 152 -12.04 9.61 1.85
N PHE A 153 -11.70 8.38 1.50
CA PHE A 153 -11.83 7.88 0.12
C PHE A 153 -13.27 7.44 -0.16
N SER A 154 -13.70 7.67 -1.39
CA SER A 154 -14.99 7.19 -1.92
C SER A 154 -14.77 6.31 -3.15
N VAL A 155 -15.68 5.35 -3.36
CA VAL A 155 -15.69 4.53 -4.58
C VAL A 155 -16.13 5.39 -5.75
N THR A 156 -15.32 5.43 -6.80
CA THR A 156 -15.63 6.17 -8.04
C THR A 156 -16.02 5.22 -9.18
N GLN A 157 -15.48 4.00 -9.17
CA GLN A 157 -15.72 3.03 -10.23
C GLN A 157 -15.57 1.60 -9.70
N ARG A 158 -16.36 0.66 -10.26
CA ARG A 158 -16.10 -0.78 -10.18
C ARG A 158 -15.41 -1.22 -11.47
N ILE A 159 -14.30 -1.93 -11.35
CA ILE A 159 -13.53 -2.45 -12.49
C ILE A 159 -13.68 -3.96 -12.50
N SER A 160 -14.34 -4.47 -13.53
CA SER A 160 -14.58 -5.92 -13.68
C SER A 160 -13.29 -6.66 -13.95
N ARG A 161 -13.10 -7.83 -13.31
CA ARG A 161 -11.95 -8.73 -13.49
C ARG A 161 -10.60 -8.01 -13.39
N TYR A 162 -10.49 -7.09 -12.44
CA TYR A 162 -9.29 -6.27 -12.27
C TYR A 162 -8.07 -7.09 -11.81
N TYR A 163 -8.28 -8.04 -10.92
CA TYR A 163 -7.23 -8.87 -10.35
C TYR A 163 -6.97 -10.13 -11.18
N ASN A 164 -5.76 -10.69 -11.10
CA ASN A 164 -5.35 -11.85 -11.92
C ASN A 164 -6.21 -13.10 -11.69
N ASN A 165 -6.85 -13.24 -10.53
CA ASN A 165 -7.79 -14.32 -10.22
C ASN A 165 -9.21 -14.04 -10.74
N GLY A 166 -9.43 -12.95 -11.48
CA GLY A 166 -10.73 -12.56 -12.02
C GLY A 166 -11.63 -11.79 -11.05
N GLU A 167 -11.17 -11.49 -9.84
CA GLU A 167 -11.94 -10.67 -8.89
C GLU A 167 -12.03 -9.22 -9.37
N ASP A 168 -13.19 -8.59 -9.14
CA ASP A 168 -13.38 -7.18 -9.43
C ASP A 168 -12.65 -6.30 -8.42
N GLY A 169 -12.29 -5.09 -8.87
CA GLY A 169 -11.74 -4.02 -8.03
C GLY A 169 -12.67 -2.84 -7.91
N PHE A 170 -12.60 -2.12 -6.81
CA PHE A 170 -13.10 -0.75 -6.71
C PHE A 170 -11.94 0.22 -6.91
N LEU A 171 -12.11 1.16 -7.82
CA LEU A 171 -11.30 2.38 -7.84
C LEU A 171 -11.87 3.31 -6.77
N MET A 172 -11.01 3.72 -5.84
CA MET A 172 -11.37 4.68 -4.81
C MET A 172 -10.51 5.94 -4.96
N MET A 173 -11.11 7.09 -4.67
CA MET A 173 -10.46 8.38 -4.79
C MET A 173 -10.73 9.25 -3.57
N LYS A 174 -9.74 10.09 -3.25
CA LYS A 174 -9.85 11.19 -2.27
C LYS A 174 -9.29 12.47 -2.88
N SER A 175 -10.06 13.57 -2.83
CA SER A 175 -9.55 14.92 -3.12
C SER A 175 -8.68 15.40 -1.96
N LEU A 176 -7.60 16.09 -2.28
CA LEU A 176 -6.69 16.74 -1.32
C LEU A 176 -6.82 18.27 -1.31
N ILE A 177 -7.66 18.77 -2.22
CA ILE A 177 -7.97 20.22 -2.36
C ILE A 177 -9.09 20.59 -1.40
#